data_78fec6c7ec6ced6db590e7efce645453
#
_entry.id   78fec6c7ec6ced6db590e7efce645453
#
_cell.length_a   1.000
_cell.length_b   1.000
_cell.length_c   1.000
_cell.angle_alpha   90.00
_cell.angle_beta   90.00
_cell.angle_gamma   90.00
#
_symmetry.space_group_name_H-M   'P 1'
#
loop_
_entity.id
_entity.type
_entity.pdbx_description
1 polymer ?
#
loop_
_entity_poly.entity_id
_entity_poly.type
_entity_poly.pdbx_seq_one_letter_code
_entity_poly.pdbx_strand_id
1 'polypeptide(L)'
;EDVAAAIGDPRLQLDGPVGFGIGINDKNPNAYSINLGQSGLGMPNRDYYLRDDAELAKTRDAYKAHLAKMFTMVGMNNADKRAAAVYDLEHKMAEADWKNEDRRDEDKIYNPMTFAELKTLAPQMPWDALFSKTGLSMKPDRQVIVAEKSAFPKLAVIFRETPVETWRDYLTVHYLHTYAPFLPKSFDDEDFAFYGTVLQGNAQQLPRGARAAHLLDNEMGEALGKLYVAKYFPPESKAKALELVHNLLKAYEADIQTLDWMSPATKAKAEDKIHKFTIKIGYPDKWRDYSALVIKKDDLIGNIQRASEFEWNRQSRRIDQPTDKTEWGMSPPTVNAYNNSQWNEIVFPAAIMQPPFFDPNADDAVNYGGIGAVIGHEISHGFDDQGAKFDADGVFNNWWTPEDLKTFQAKTAMLGKQYDSYEPLPGLHVNGAFTMGENVADNAGIAIALKAYHISLGGKQAPVLDGFTGDQRFYLGFGQIWRGKLREGALRQQILSNEHSPPMQRAIGATRNQNEWYKAFDVKEGTKYYLPPEQRVHLW
;
A
#
# COMPACT_ATOMS: atom_id res chain seq x y z
N GLU A 1 12.19 28.27 -11.65
CA GLU A 1 10.83 28.06 -12.20
C GLU A 1 10.80 26.89 -13.18
N ASP A 2 11.71 26.83 -14.17
CA ASP A 2 11.73 25.76 -15.19
C ASP A 2 11.85 24.35 -14.60
N VAL A 3 12.66 24.16 -13.55
CA VAL A 3 12.79 22.91 -12.81
C VAL A 3 11.45 22.48 -12.20
N ALA A 4 10.77 23.39 -11.53
CA ALA A 4 9.47 23.10 -10.93
C ALA A 4 8.39 22.80 -12.00
N ALA A 5 8.39 23.54 -13.10
CA ALA A 5 7.48 23.29 -14.22
C ALA A 5 7.75 21.95 -14.91
N ALA A 6 9.00 21.47 -14.92
CA ALA A 6 9.33 20.12 -15.42
C ALA A 6 8.84 19.03 -14.47
N ILE A 7 9.02 19.19 -13.14
CA ILE A 7 8.51 18.27 -12.12
C ILE A 7 6.98 18.18 -12.20
N GLY A 8 6.30 19.30 -12.42
CA GLY A 8 4.83 19.34 -12.54
C GLY A 8 4.26 18.90 -13.90
N ASP A 9 5.10 18.49 -14.87
CA ASP A 9 4.62 18.03 -16.18
C ASP A 9 4.25 16.52 -16.12
N PRO A 10 2.96 16.16 -16.18
CA PRO A 10 2.53 14.78 -15.98
C PRO A 10 3.05 13.80 -17.06
N ARG A 11 3.53 14.31 -18.21
CA ARG A 11 4.11 13.48 -19.26
C ARG A 11 5.52 13.01 -18.92
N LEU A 12 6.24 13.76 -18.09
CA LEU A 12 7.64 13.47 -17.79
C LEU A 12 7.81 12.46 -16.66
N GLN A 13 6.79 12.31 -15.82
CA GLN A 13 6.83 11.41 -14.64
C GLN A 13 8.07 11.66 -13.77
N LEU A 14 8.38 12.93 -13.52
CA LEU A 14 9.53 13.35 -12.74
C LEU A 14 9.13 13.55 -11.29
N ASP A 15 9.98 13.06 -10.41
CA ASP A 15 9.85 13.32 -8.98
C ASP A 15 10.53 14.64 -8.60
N GLY A 16 10.08 15.22 -7.49
CA GLY A 16 10.66 16.37 -6.84
C GLY A 16 10.55 16.25 -5.32
N PRO A 17 11.04 17.24 -4.55
CA PRO A 17 11.01 17.16 -3.08
C PRO A 17 9.58 17.15 -2.52
N VAL A 18 8.60 17.51 -3.34
CA VAL A 18 7.17 17.48 -3.03
C VAL A 18 6.44 16.80 -4.18
N GLY A 19 5.72 15.74 -3.87
CA GLY A 19 4.76 15.09 -4.76
C GLY A 19 3.35 15.65 -4.56
N PHE A 20 2.49 15.49 -5.55
CA PHE A 20 1.08 15.84 -5.47
C PHE A 20 0.21 14.87 -6.26
N GLY A 21 -1.04 14.77 -5.86
CA GLY A 21 -2.02 13.89 -6.50
C GLY A 21 -3.43 14.34 -6.20
N ILE A 22 -4.40 13.67 -6.83
CA ILE A 22 -5.82 13.88 -6.59
C ILE A 22 -6.35 12.64 -5.87
N GLY A 23 -6.91 12.84 -4.70
CA GLY A 23 -7.50 11.81 -3.87
C GLY A 23 -8.88 12.19 -3.37
N ILE A 24 -9.52 11.28 -2.64
CA ILE A 24 -10.77 11.55 -1.94
C ILE A 24 -10.45 12.44 -0.73
N ASN A 25 -11.34 13.35 -0.38
CA ASN A 25 -11.19 14.17 0.81
C ASN A 25 -11.69 13.43 2.05
N ASP A 26 -10.84 13.26 3.07
CA ASP A 26 -11.15 12.47 4.26
C ASP A 26 -12.33 13.03 5.09
N LYS A 27 -12.52 14.36 5.10
CA LYS A 27 -13.65 15.00 5.78
C LYS A 27 -14.89 15.15 4.91
N ASN A 28 -14.78 14.90 3.61
CA ASN A 28 -15.89 14.92 2.66
C ASN A 28 -15.69 13.88 1.55
N PRO A 29 -16.04 12.62 1.80
CA PRO A 29 -15.80 11.53 0.85
C PRO A 29 -16.59 11.66 -0.48
N ASN A 30 -17.46 12.66 -0.62
CA ASN A 30 -18.15 12.98 -1.87
C ASN A 30 -17.40 14.03 -2.72
N ALA A 31 -16.21 14.49 -2.28
CA ALA A 31 -15.39 15.45 -3.00
C ALA A 31 -13.97 14.94 -3.15
N TYR A 32 -13.30 15.34 -4.23
CA TYR A 32 -11.87 15.15 -4.40
C TYR A 32 -11.09 16.30 -3.77
N SER A 33 -9.82 16.03 -3.41
CA SER A 33 -8.85 17.02 -2.93
C SER A 33 -7.53 16.89 -3.68
N ILE A 34 -6.75 17.98 -3.71
CA ILE A 34 -5.36 17.98 -4.13
C ILE A 34 -4.53 17.69 -2.88
N ASN A 35 -3.85 16.55 -2.87
CA ASN A 35 -3.03 16.11 -1.75
C ASN A 35 -1.56 16.32 -2.10
N LEU A 36 -0.78 16.85 -1.17
CA LEU A 36 0.65 17.06 -1.31
C LEU A 36 1.39 16.32 -0.19
N GLY A 37 2.53 15.72 -0.53
CA GLY A 37 3.38 15.00 0.43
C GLY A 37 4.85 15.08 0.07
N GLN A 38 5.71 14.71 1.00
CA GLN A 38 7.14 14.56 0.73
C GLN A 38 7.41 13.48 -0.31
N SER A 39 8.43 13.67 -1.16
CA SER A 39 8.76 12.80 -2.30
C SER A 39 10.21 12.96 -2.74
N GLY A 40 10.61 12.25 -3.79
CA GLY A 40 11.81 12.51 -4.57
C GLY A 40 13.10 11.85 -4.08
N LEU A 41 13.03 10.85 -3.21
CA LEU A 41 14.20 10.04 -2.87
C LEU A 41 14.41 8.94 -3.91
N GLY A 42 15.64 8.76 -4.39
CA GLY A 42 15.99 7.71 -5.33
C GLY A 42 16.14 6.31 -4.69
N MET A 43 16.42 6.23 -3.39
CA MET A 43 16.35 4.99 -2.60
C MET A 43 15.01 4.89 -1.84
N PRO A 44 14.58 3.71 -1.37
CA PRO A 44 13.20 3.44 -0.95
C PRO A 44 12.60 4.39 0.10
N ASN A 45 13.40 4.89 1.05
CA ASN A 45 12.98 5.89 2.03
C ASN A 45 14.18 6.56 2.72
N ARG A 46 13.89 7.50 3.63
CA ARG A 46 14.89 8.25 4.39
C ARG A 46 15.90 7.38 5.16
N ASP A 47 15.51 6.20 5.65
CA ASP A 47 16.38 5.34 6.45
C ASP A 47 17.56 4.80 5.65
N TYR A 48 17.42 4.63 4.34
CA TYR A 48 18.52 4.26 3.44
C TYR A 48 19.64 5.29 3.41
N TYR A 49 19.32 6.58 3.65
CA TYR A 49 20.29 7.67 3.69
C TYR A 49 20.88 7.90 5.07
N LEU A 50 20.06 7.75 6.13
CA LEU A 50 20.35 8.30 7.45
C LEU A 50 20.75 7.24 8.50
N ARG A 51 20.28 5.99 8.33
CA ARG A 51 20.50 4.96 9.36
C ARG A 51 21.96 4.52 9.39
N ASP A 52 22.55 4.48 10.58
CA ASP A 52 23.88 3.91 10.80
C ASP A 52 23.79 2.38 10.82
N ASP A 53 24.01 1.79 9.64
CA ASP A 53 23.93 0.36 9.37
C ASP A 53 24.94 0.03 8.28
N ALA A 54 25.76 -1.02 8.48
CA ALA A 54 26.85 -1.38 7.57
C ALA A 54 26.36 -1.84 6.18
N GLU A 55 25.22 -2.53 6.10
CA GLU A 55 24.65 -2.97 4.81
C GLU A 55 24.03 -1.78 4.07
N LEU A 56 23.38 -0.86 4.79
CA LEU A 56 22.89 0.37 4.18
C LEU A 56 24.05 1.29 3.73
N ALA A 57 25.20 1.29 4.42
CA ALA A 57 26.39 1.99 3.96
C ALA A 57 26.87 1.46 2.60
N LYS A 58 26.96 0.13 2.43
CA LYS A 58 27.27 -0.51 1.14
C LYS A 58 26.24 -0.15 0.06
N THR A 59 24.96 -0.13 0.43
CA THR A 59 23.89 0.26 -0.50
C THR A 59 24.04 1.71 -0.95
N ARG A 60 24.39 2.64 -0.06
CA ARG A 60 24.67 4.05 -0.40
C ARG A 60 25.86 4.19 -1.36
N ASP A 61 26.93 3.41 -1.14
CA ASP A 61 28.08 3.44 -2.04
C ASP A 61 27.75 2.87 -3.41
N ALA A 62 26.99 1.77 -3.47
CA ALA A 62 26.49 1.20 -4.71
C ALA A 62 25.54 2.16 -5.44
N TYR A 63 24.70 2.90 -4.71
CA TYR A 63 23.82 3.92 -5.29
C TYR A 63 24.60 5.05 -5.95
N LYS A 64 25.61 5.60 -5.27
CA LYS A 64 26.49 6.63 -5.84
C LYS A 64 27.20 6.14 -7.09
N ALA A 65 27.69 4.89 -7.08
CA ALA A 65 28.32 4.28 -8.26
C ALA A 65 27.31 4.10 -9.42
N HIS A 66 26.08 3.70 -9.13
CA HIS A 66 25.00 3.61 -10.12
C HIS A 66 24.70 4.99 -10.75
N LEU A 67 24.52 6.03 -9.94
CA LEU A 67 24.29 7.40 -10.45
C LEU A 67 25.43 7.86 -11.37
N ALA A 68 26.69 7.64 -10.97
CA ALA A 68 27.86 7.98 -11.79
C ALA A 68 27.89 7.19 -13.12
N LYS A 69 27.50 5.93 -13.06
CA LYS A 69 27.40 5.09 -14.25
C LYS A 69 26.34 5.61 -15.22
N MET A 70 25.15 5.96 -14.72
CA MET A 70 24.07 6.53 -15.54
C MET A 70 24.50 7.84 -16.22
N PHE A 71 25.18 8.75 -15.51
CA PHE A 71 25.72 9.97 -16.11
C PHE A 71 26.77 9.67 -17.22
N THR A 72 27.64 8.70 -16.98
CA THR A 72 28.64 8.28 -17.97
C THR A 72 27.97 7.74 -19.23
N MET A 73 26.91 6.94 -19.09
CA MET A 73 26.20 6.31 -20.21
C MET A 73 25.49 7.34 -21.11
N VAL A 74 25.10 8.49 -20.58
CA VAL A 74 24.54 9.61 -21.37
C VAL A 74 25.62 10.62 -21.80
N GLY A 75 26.90 10.32 -21.60
CA GLY A 75 28.02 11.15 -22.07
C GLY A 75 28.27 12.42 -21.25
N MET A 76 27.79 12.49 -20.01
CA MET A 76 28.01 13.64 -19.14
C MET A 76 29.40 13.55 -18.47
N ASN A 77 30.15 14.64 -18.57
CA ASN A 77 31.46 14.76 -17.91
C ASN A 77 31.33 14.90 -16.40
N ASN A 78 32.41 14.56 -15.66
CA ASN A 78 32.48 14.66 -14.19
C ASN A 78 31.37 13.84 -13.49
N ALA A 79 31.11 12.64 -13.97
CA ALA A 79 30.01 11.77 -13.52
C ALA A 79 30.02 11.53 -12.00
N ASP A 80 31.19 11.25 -11.39
CA ASP A 80 31.30 11.05 -9.93
C ASP A 80 30.92 12.31 -9.13
N LYS A 81 31.36 13.49 -9.60
CA LYS A 81 31.00 14.76 -8.95
C LYS A 81 29.51 15.03 -9.03
N ARG A 82 28.88 14.74 -10.17
CA ARG A 82 27.42 14.90 -10.37
C ARG A 82 26.67 13.91 -9.50
N ALA A 83 27.08 12.66 -9.46
CA ALA A 83 26.50 11.63 -8.60
C ALA A 83 26.55 12.00 -7.11
N ALA A 84 27.72 12.52 -6.65
CA ALA A 84 27.87 13.00 -5.28
C ALA A 84 26.91 14.18 -4.99
N ALA A 85 26.78 15.13 -5.90
CA ALA A 85 25.88 16.28 -5.72
C ALA A 85 24.39 15.88 -5.67
N VAL A 86 23.97 14.91 -6.49
CA VAL A 86 22.61 14.36 -6.45
C VAL A 86 22.37 13.61 -5.14
N TYR A 87 23.29 12.72 -4.75
CA TYR A 87 23.20 12.01 -3.48
C TYR A 87 23.11 12.96 -2.27
N ASP A 88 23.93 14.01 -2.25
CA ASP A 88 23.92 15.02 -1.17
C ASP A 88 22.58 15.80 -1.13
N LEU A 89 21.98 16.06 -2.29
CA LEU A 89 20.65 16.67 -2.38
C LEU A 89 19.58 15.74 -1.77
N GLU A 90 19.56 14.48 -2.19
CA GLU A 90 18.60 13.49 -1.67
C GLU A 90 18.82 13.23 -0.17
N HIS A 91 20.05 13.21 0.30
CA HIS A 91 20.37 13.09 1.72
C HIS A 91 19.77 14.24 2.54
N LYS A 92 19.89 15.50 2.06
CA LYS A 92 19.25 16.66 2.71
C LYS A 92 17.72 16.56 2.70
N MET A 93 17.14 16.06 1.62
CA MET A 93 15.70 15.80 1.56
C MET A 93 15.31 14.73 2.59
N ALA A 94 16.07 13.63 2.69
CA ALA A 94 15.85 12.58 3.66
C ALA A 94 15.92 13.07 5.13
N GLU A 95 16.80 14.07 5.43
CA GLU A 95 16.85 14.72 6.75
C GLU A 95 15.60 15.53 7.05
N ALA A 96 14.98 16.14 6.02
CA ALA A 96 13.75 16.92 6.17
C ALA A 96 12.49 16.05 6.27
N ASP A 97 12.52 14.86 5.70
CA ASP A 97 11.40 13.93 5.58
C ASP A 97 10.97 13.34 6.93
N TRP A 98 9.67 13.08 7.05
CA TRP A 98 9.11 12.36 8.18
C TRP A 98 9.44 10.87 8.11
N LYS A 99 9.40 10.22 9.27
CA LYS A 99 9.50 8.76 9.40
C LYS A 99 8.23 8.07 8.91
N ASN A 100 8.37 6.82 8.47
CA ASN A 100 7.26 6.05 7.93
C ASN A 100 6.09 5.88 8.92
N GLU A 101 6.38 5.62 10.21
CA GLU A 101 5.37 5.48 11.24
C GLU A 101 4.54 6.75 11.49
N ASP A 102 5.13 7.94 11.26
CA ASP A 102 4.41 9.21 11.37
C ASP A 102 3.56 9.51 10.13
N ARG A 103 4.00 9.04 8.95
CA ARG A 103 3.31 9.26 7.66
C ARG A 103 2.03 8.45 7.49
N ARG A 104 1.84 7.40 8.25
CA ARG A 104 0.61 6.60 8.23
C ARG A 104 -0.46 7.07 9.21
N ASP A 105 -0.18 8.06 10.05
CA ASP A 105 -1.10 8.58 11.06
C ASP A 105 -2.01 9.67 10.48
N GLU A 106 -3.26 9.33 10.21
CA GLU A 106 -4.26 10.23 9.61
C GLU A 106 -4.44 11.54 10.40
N ASP A 107 -4.30 11.52 11.74
CA ASP A 107 -4.38 12.74 12.55
C ASP A 107 -3.22 13.70 12.27
N LYS A 108 -2.07 13.19 11.85
CA LYS A 108 -0.89 13.98 11.53
C LYS A 108 -0.86 14.48 10.10
N ILE A 109 -1.33 13.66 9.15
CA ILE A 109 -1.21 13.94 7.72
C ILE A 109 -2.41 14.72 7.12
N TYR A 110 -3.54 14.78 7.80
CA TYR A 110 -4.68 15.57 7.33
C TYR A 110 -4.55 17.05 7.74
N ASN A 111 -3.87 17.85 6.94
CA ASN A 111 -3.67 19.29 7.17
C ASN A 111 -4.26 20.11 6.02
N PRO A 112 -5.59 20.36 6.02
CA PRO A 112 -6.23 21.18 5.00
C PRO A 112 -5.79 22.63 5.12
N MET A 113 -5.52 23.27 3.98
CA MET A 113 -5.21 24.68 3.87
C MET A 113 -5.53 25.22 2.48
N THR A 114 -5.59 26.51 2.33
CA THR A 114 -5.72 27.17 1.02
C THR A 114 -4.37 27.19 0.31
N PHE A 115 -4.40 27.33 -1.02
CA PHE A 115 -3.18 27.50 -1.81
C PHE A 115 -2.38 28.76 -1.41
N ALA A 116 -3.07 29.81 -0.98
CA ALA A 116 -2.42 31.02 -0.43
C ALA A 116 -1.67 30.72 0.88
N GLU A 117 -2.27 29.91 1.77
CA GLU A 117 -1.63 29.48 3.01
C GLU A 117 -0.44 28.55 2.74
N LEU A 118 -0.53 27.64 1.75
CA LEU A 118 0.59 26.80 1.31
C LEU A 118 1.78 27.66 0.83
N LYS A 119 1.53 28.69 0.03
CA LYS A 119 2.56 29.64 -0.38
C LYS A 119 3.20 30.39 0.78
N THR A 120 2.42 30.67 1.82
CA THR A 120 2.92 31.28 3.06
C THR A 120 3.73 30.30 3.90
N LEU A 121 3.30 29.03 3.96
CA LEU A 121 3.99 27.96 4.68
C LEU A 121 5.38 27.66 4.09
N ALA A 122 5.50 27.63 2.77
CA ALA A 122 6.72 27.25 2.06
C ALA A 122 7.00 28.21 0.89
N PRO A 123 7.36 29.48 1.18
CA PRO A 123 7.44 30.56 0.18
C PRO A 123 8.62 30.41 -0.80
N GLN A 124 9.61 29.56 -0.50
CA GLN A 124 10.76 29.34 -1.37
C GLN A 124 10.45 28.37 -2.53
N MET A 125 9.36 27.61 -2.46
CA MET A 125 8.92 26.75 -3.55
C MET A 125 8.18 27.58 -4.61
N PRO A 126 8.52 27.47 -5.90
CA PRO A 126 7.81 28.17 -6.97
C PRO A 126 6.51 27.43 -7.35
N TRP A 127 5.53 27.47 -6.46
CA TRP A 127 4.28 26.74 -6.56
C TRP A 127 3.51 26.96 -7.87
N ASP A 128 3.45 28.21 -8.34
CA ASP A 128 2.74 28.52 -9.59
C ASP A 128 3.40 27.83 -10.80
N ALA A 129 4.73 27.76 -10.81
CA ALA A 129 5.47 27.05 -11.84
C ALA A 129 5.25 25.53 -11.73
N LEU A 130 5.27 24.96 -10.51
CA LEU A 130 5.01 23.55 -10.29
C LEU A 130 3.65 23.12 -10.86
N PHE A 131 2.61 23.90 -10.62
CA PHE A 131 1.26 23.57 -11.10
C PHE A 131 0.95 24.06 -12.53
N SER A 132 1.87 24.78 -13.19
CA SER A 132 1.61 25.43 -14.49
C SER A 132 1.21 24.49 -15.62
N LYS A 133 1.66 23.23 -15.58
CA LYS A 133 1.41 22.22 -16.62
C LYS A 133 0.39 21.14 -16.23
N THR A 134 -0.13 21.20 -15.01
CA THR A 134 -1.05 20.20 -14.47
C THR A 134 -2.48 20.34 -14.98
N GLY A 135 -2.86 21.48 -15.53
CA GLY A 135 -4.23 21.80 -15.88
C GLY A 135 -5.15 22.10 -14.68
N LEU A 136 -4.62 22.05 -13.46
CA LEU A 136 -5.38 22.38 -12.25
C LEU A 136 -5.52 23.88 -12.07
N SER A 137 -6.72 24.34 -11.68
CA SER A 137 -6.97 25.74 -11.35
C SER A 137 -6.53 26.02 -9.90
N MET A 138 -5.32 26.55 -9.73
CA MET A 138 -4.71 26.87 -8.44
C MET A 138 -4.99 28.32 -8.02
N LYS A 139 -6.28 28.65 -7.79
CA LYS A 139 -6.68 29.95 -7.23
C LYS A 139 -6.23 30.06 -5.76
N PRO A 140 -6.06 31.28 -5.21
CA PRO A 140 -5.62 31.49 -3.82
C PRO A 140 -6.44 30.75 -2.76
N ASP A 141 -7.74 30.59 -3.00
CA ASP A 141 -8.71 29.93 -2.13
C ASP A 141 -8.87 28.43 -2.39
N ARG A 142 -8.16 27.86 -3.40
CA ARG A 142 -8.18 26.42 -3.68
C ARG A 142 -7.70 25.65 -2.45
N GLN A 143 -8.54 24.72 -1.98
CA GLN A 143 -8.17 23.83 -0.87
C GLN A 143 -7.19 22.76 -1.34
N VAL A 144 -6.18 22.54 -0.51
CA VAL A 144 -5.19 21.45 -0.64
C VAL A 144 -5.02 20.77 0.72
N ILE A 145 -4.60 19.51 0.71
CA ILE A 145 -4.24 18.78 1.93
C ILE A 145 -2.73 18.56 1.90
N VAL A 146 -2.04 18.98 2.95
CA VAL A 146 -0.58 18.85 3.07
C VAL A 146 -0.27 17.79 4.13
N ALA A 147 0.29 16.67 3.71
CA ALA A 147 0.52 15.53 4.59
C ALA A 147 1.61 15.83 5.65
N GLU A 148 2.86 15.88 5.27
CA GLU A 148 3.98 16.09 6.19
C GLU A 148 4.28 17.58 6.36
N LYS A 149 3.32 18.32 6.92
CA LYS A 149 3.31 19.80 6.97
C LYS A 149 4.63 20.44 7.42
N SER A 150 5.31 19.87 8.44
CA SER A 150 6.56 20.44 8.97
C SER A 150 7.79 20.18 8.09
N ALA A 151 7.70 19.25 7.13
CA ALA A 151 8.76 19.02 6.15
C ALA A 151 8.76 20.09 5.04
N PHE A 152 7.60 20.62 4.67
CA PHE A 152 7.44 21.51 3.53
C PHE A 152 8.31 22.79 3.55
N PRO A 153 8.40 23.55 4.66
CA PRO A 153 9.30 24.69 4.72
C PRO A 153 10.77 24.30 4.48
N LYS A 154 11.21 23.15 5.02
CA LYS A 154 12.58 22.66 4.86
C LYS A 154 12.86 22.23 3.42
N LEU A 155 11.95 21.47 2.82
CA LEU A 155 12.04 21.05 1.42
C LEU A 155 12.02 22.23 0.45
N ALA A 156 11.23 23.27 0.74
CA ALA A 156 11.21 24.49 -0.05
C ALA A 156 12.55 25.26 0.02
N VAL A 157 13.18 25.32 1.20
CA VAL A 157 14.52 25.90 1.36
C VAL A 157 15.55 25.09 0.56
N ILE A 158 15.54 23.76 0.68
CA ILE A 158 16.43 22.88 -0.09
C ILE A 158 16.23 23.12 -1.60
N PHE A 159 14.98 23.23 -2.05
CA PHE A 159 14.68 23.52 -3.46
C PHE A 159 15.32 24.81 -3.93
N ARG A 160 15.19 25.88 -3.15
CA ARG A 160 15.69 27.22 -3.50
C ARG A 160 17.22 27.32 -3.44
N GLU A 161 17.87 26.70 -2.46
CA GLU A 161 19.30 26.82 -2.23
C GLU A 161 20.14 25.89 -3.10
N THR A 162 19.54 24.82 -3.60
CA THR A 162 20.22 23.86 -4.49
C THR A 162 20.49 24.51 -5.86
N PRO A 163 21.74 24.44 -6.38
CA PRO A 163 22.08 24.93 -7.70
C PRO A 163 21.22 24.30 -8.80
N VAL A 164 20.83 25.10 -9.80
CA VAL A 164 20.01 24.61 -10.94
C VAL A 164 20.71 23.46 -11.67
N GLU A 165 22.05 23.47 -11.76
CA GLU A 165 22.79 22.35 -12.37
C GLU A 165 22.57 21.04 -11.61
N THR A 166 22.58 21.06 -10.27
CA THR A 166 22.30 19.88 -9.45
C THR A 166 20.86 19.38 -9.66
N TRP A 167 19.89 20.27 -9.76
CA TRP A 167 18.51 19.89 -10.12
C TRP A 167 18.41 19.27 -11.50
N ARG A 168 19.14 19.78 -12.49
CA ARG A 168 19.18 19.18 -13.84
C ARG A 168 19.78 17.78 -13.81
N ASP A 169 20.84 17.59 -13.04
CA ASP A 169 21.46 16.27 -12.84
C ASP A 169 20.49 15.30 -12.15
N TYR A 170 19.84 15.76 -11.06
CA TYR A 170 18.83 15.00 -10.34
C TYR A 170 17.67 14.57 -11.27
N LEU A 171 17.05 15.51 -11.98
CA LEU A 171 15.99 15.20 -12.93
C LEU A 171 16.45 14.27 -14.06
N THR A 172 17.70 14.36 -14.49
CA THR A 172 18.27 13.48 -15.52
C THR A 172 18.32 12.03 -15.04
N VAL A 173 18.85 11.77 -13.83
CA VAL A 173 18.97 10.39 -13.35
C VAL A 173 17.62 9.79 -12.95
N HIS A 174 16.71 10.58 -12.38
CA HIS A 174 15.35 10.14 -12.08
C HIS A 174 14.56 9.82 -13.36
N TYR A 175 14.69 10.64 -14.40
CA TYR A 175 14.12 10.34 -15.71
C TYR A 175 14.71 9.07 -16.32
N LEU A 176 16.02 8.88 -16.25
CA LEU A 176 16.69 7.67 -16.74
C LEU A 176 16.20 6.44 -15.97
N HIS A 177 16.07 6.51 -14.66
CA HIS A 177 15.51 5.43 -13.84
C HIS A 177 14.08 5.07 -14.26
N THR A 178 13.19 6.06 -14.31
CA THR A 178 11.77 5.86 -14.69
C THR A 178 11.64 5.17 -16.05
N TYR A 179 12.48 5.55 -17.02
CA TYR A 179 12.40 5.02 -18.38
C TYR A 179 13.40 3.92 -18.70
N ALA A 180 14.33 3.55 -17.79
CA ALA A 180 15.38 2.55 -18.02
C ALA A 180 14.86 1.24 -18.59
N PRO A 181 13.72 0.65 -18.12
CA PRO A 181 13.18 -0.59 -18.66
C PRO A 181 12.77 -0.52 -20.14
N PHE A 182 12.63 0.69 -20.68
CA PHE A 182 12.15 0.98 -22.05
C PHE A 182 13.24 1.58 -22.95
N LEU A 183 14.41 1.86 -22.39
CA LEU A 183 15.61 2.35 -23.07
C LEU A 183 16.44 1.18 -23.65
N PRO A 184 17.53 1.45 -24.39
CA PRO A 184 18.46 0.41 -24.82
C PRO A 184 18.91 -0.47 -23.66
N LYS A 185 19.14 -1.76 -23.94
CA LYS A 185 19.43 -2.80 -22.94
C LYS A 185 20.49 -2.42 -21.90
N SER A 186 21.48 -1.62 -22.26
CA SER A 186 22.52 -1.15 -21.33
C SER A 186 21.97 -0.35 -20.16
N PHE A 187 20.95 0.49 -20.39
CA PHE A 187 20.30 1.26 -19.33
C PHE A 187 19.42 0.37 -18.45
N ASP A 188 18.64 -0.52 -19.08
CA ASP A 188 17.82 -1.51 -18.39
C ASP A 188 18.66 -2.45 -17.50
N ASP A 189 19.80 -2.90 -18.01
CA ASP A 189 20.74 -3.75 -17.26
C ASP A 189 21.39 -3.01 -16.08
N GLU A 190 21.76 -1.75 -16.25
CA GLU A 190 22.37 -0.95 -15.19
C GLU A 190 21.35 -0.60 -14.09
N ASP A 191 20.15 -0.22 -14.48
CA ASP A 191 19.07 0.05 -13.54
C ASP A 191 18.72 -1.21 -12.72
N PHE A 192 18.58 -2.36 -13.40
CA PHE A 192 18.37 -3.64 -12.75
C PHE A 192 19.54 -4.05 -11.84
N ALA A 193 20.78 -3.73 -12.19
CA ALA A 193 21.94 -4.03 -11.36
C ALA A 193 21.86 -3.36 -9.98
N PHE A 194 21.34 -2.15 -9.90
CA PHE A 194 21.11 -1.49 -8.61
C PHE A 194 19.76 -1.85 -8.00
N TYR A 195 18.64 -1.51 -8.63
CA TYR A 195 17.30 -1.65 -8.03
C TYR A 195 16.83 -3.12 -7.93
N GLY A 196 17.21 -3.95 -8.89
CA GLY A 196 16.87 -5.37 -8.86
C GLY A 196 17.86 -6.19 -8.03
N THR A 197 19.17 -6.03 -8.29
CA THR A 197 20.19 -6.90 -7.69
C THR A 197 20.64 -6.40 -6.32
N VAL A 198 21.08 -5.14 -6.20
CA VAL A 198 21.60 -4.61 -4.93
C VAL A 198 20.47 -4.48 -3.90
N LEU A 199 19.36 -3.82 -4.25
CA LEU A 199 18.26 -3.57 -3.31
C LEU A 199 17.44 -4.83 -3.00
N GLN A 200 17.15 -5.68 -4.00
CA GLN A 200 16.22 -6.80 -3.83
C GLN A 200 16.89 -8.17 -3.87
N GLY A 201 18.17 -8.25 -4.22
CA GLY A 201 18.90 -9.50 -4.31
C GLY A 201 18.50 -10.37 -5.51
N ASN A 202 17.83 -9.84 -6.53
CA ASN A 202 17.40 -10.58 -7.70
C ASN A 202 18.61 -10.93 -8.59
N ALA A 203 18.78 -12.22 -8.92
CA ALA A 203 19.88 -12.68 -9.75
C ALA A 203 19.65 -12.42 -11.24
N GLN A 204 18.40 -12.30 -11.67
CA GLN A 204 18.02 -12.08 -13.06
C GLN A 204 16.69 -11.33 -13.15
N GLN A 205 16.53 -10.56 -14.20
CA GLN A 205 15.33 -9.84 -14.50
C GLN A 205 14.21 -10.77 -15.00
N LEU A 206 12.97 -10.35 -14.82
CA LEU A 206 11.81 -11.06 -15.38
C LEU A 206 11.89 -11.15 -16.91
N PRO A 207 11.37 -12.23 -17.52
CA PRO A 207 11.27 -12.35 -18.97
C PRO A 207 10.56 -11.13 -19.58
N ARG A 208 11.04 -10.70 -20.78
CA ARG A 208 10.49 -9.50 -21.46
C ARG A 208 8.97 -9.54 -21.64
N GLY A 209 8.41 -10.73 -21.92
CA GLY A 209 6.95 -10.89 -22.05
C GLY A 209 6.18 -10.61 -20.76
N ALA A 210 6.72 -11.05 -19.61
CA ALA A 210 6.13 -10.74 -18.30
C ALA A 210 6.21 -9.24 -17.99
N ARG A 211 7.36 -8.60 -18.28
CA ARG A 211 7.51 -7.14 -18.11
C ARG A 211 6.55 -6.34 -18.99
N ALA A 212 6.32 -6.79 -20.23
CA ALA A 212 5.36 -6.17 -21.13
C ALA A 212 3.91 -6.32 -20.61
N ALA A 213 3.55 -7.47 -20.01
CA ALA A 213 2.25 -7.66 -19.38
C ALA A 213 2.06 -6.72 -18.17
N HIS A 214 3.09 -6.55 -17.32
CA HIS A 214 3.05 -5.59 -16.23
C HIS A 214 2.91 -4.14 -16.72
N LEU A 215 3.62 -3.76 -17.79
CA LEU A 215 3.45 -2.43 -18.39
C LEU A 215 2.02 -2.22 -18.86
N LEU A 216 1.43 -3.19 -19.56
CA LEU A 216 0.04 -3.09 -20.04
C LEU A 216 -0.95 -2.99 -18.87
N ASP A 217 -0.71 -3.71 -17.78
CA ASP A 217 -1.55 -3.63 -16.58
C ASP A 217 -1.45 -2.25 -15.91
N ASN A 218 -0.26 -1.69 -15.80
CA ASN A 218 -0.06 -0.36 -15.24
C ASN A 218 -0.72 0.75 -16.08
N GLU A 219 -0.57 0.70 -17.41
CA GLU A 219 -1.04 1.77 -18.30
C GLU A 219 -2.52 1.60 -18.73
N MET A 220 -2.99 0.37 -18.85
CA MET A 220 -4.31 0.03 -19.41
C MET A 220 -4.96 -1.15 -18.65
N GLY A 221 -4.82 -1.21 -17.33
CA GLY A 221 -5.17 -2.36 -16.51
C GLY A 221 -6.60 -2.85 -16.66
N GLU A 222 -7.58 -1.97 -16.78
CA GLU A 222 -8.97 -2.40 -16.99
C GLU A 222 -9.22 -2.93 -18.40
N ALA A 223 -8.50 -2.45 -19.41
CA ALA A 223 -8.60 -3.02 -20.76
C ALA A 223 -8.03 -4.45 -20.80
N LEU A 224 -6.87 -4.67 -20.16
CA LEU A 224 -6.30 -6.00 -19.96
C LEU A 224 -7.23 -6.85 -19.08
N GLY A 225 -7.82 -6.26 -18.06
CA GLY A 225 -8.75 -6.88 -17.12
C GLY A 225 -9.98 -7.50 -17.80
N LYS A 226 -10.52 -6.89 -18.84
CA LYS A 226 -11.63 -7.47 -19.62
C LYS A 226 -11.25 -8.83 -20.23
N LEU A 227 -10.05 -8.92 -20.78
CA LEU A 227 -9.55 -10.16 -21.37
C LEU A 227 -9.26 -11.23 -20.29
N TYR A 228 -8.68 -10.79 -19.17
CA TYR A 228 -8.38 -11.65 -18.03
C TYR A 228 -9.66 -12.27 -17.45
N VAL A 229 -10.65 -11.44 -17.15
CA VAL A 229 -11.94 -11.86 -16.55
C VAL A 229 -12.67 -12.83 -17.48
N ALA A 230 -12.75 -12.51 -18.79
CA ALA A 230 -13.42 -13.37 -19.77
C ALA A 230 -12.82 -14.78 -19.84
N LYS A 231 -11.54 -14.93 -19.51
CA LYS A 231 -10.82 -16.20 -19.57
C LYS A 231 -10.74 -16.95 -18.23
N TYR A 232 -10.56 -16.23 -17.12
CA TYR A 232 -10.13 -16.83 -15.86
C TYR A 232 -11.09 -16.62 -14.69
N PHE A 233 -12.14 -15.82 -14.84
CA PHE A 233 -13.06 -15.53 -13.73
C PHE A 233 -14.53 -15.78 -14.10
N PRO A 234 -15.01 -17.03 -13.99
CA PRO A 234 -16.38 -17.37 -14.32
C PRO A 234 -17.37 -16.83 -13.27
N PRO A 235 -18.66 -16.61 -13.67
CA PRO A 235 -19.69 -16.06 -12.77
C PRO A 235 -19.88 -16.86 -11.46
N GLU A 236 -19.69 -18.18 -11.49
CA GLU A 236 -19.82 -19.06 -10.34
C GLU A 236 -18.78 -18.73 -9.26
N SER A 237 -17.56 -18.37 -9.67
CA SER A 237 -16.49 -17.92 -8.75
C SER A 237 -16.89 -16.63 -8.04
N LYS A 238 -17.48 -15.66 -8.77
CA LYS A 238 -17.99 -14.41 -8.20
C LYS A 238 -19.10 -14.69 -7.16
N ALA A 239 -20.04 -15.57 -7.48
CA ALA A 239 -21.16 -15.91 -6.60
C ALA A 239 -20.67 -16.57 -5.30
N LYS A 240 -19.76 -17.55 -5.39
CA LYS A 240 -19.21 -18.22 -4.21
C LYS A 240 -18.35 -17.29 -3.35
N ALA A 241 -17.55 -16.42 -3.96
CA ALA A 241 -16.78 -15.39 -3.25
C ALA A 241 -17.70 -14.43 -2.48
N LEU A 242 -18.81 -14.02 -3.10
CA LEU A 242 -19.79 -13.14 -2.46
C LEU A 242 -20.45 -13.82 -1.24
N GLU A 243 -20.71 -15.12 -1.31
CA GLU A 243 -21.22 -15.91 -0.18
C GLU A 243 -20.22 -15.89 1.00
N LEU A 244 -18.92 -16.08 0.72
CA LEU A 244 -17.89 -15.98 1.76
C LEU A 244 -17.90 -14.61 2.42
N VAL A 245 -17.92 -13.54 1.62
CA VAL A 245 -17.96 -12.15 2.16
C VAL A 245 -19.16 -11.97 3.09
N HIS A 246 -20.35 -12.40 2.69
CA HIS A 246 -21.54 -12.27 3.53
C HIS A 246 -21.42 -13.08 4.84
N ASN A 247 -20.81 -14.25 4.80
CA ASN A 247 -20.58 -15.04 6.01
C ASN A 247 -19.56 -14.37 6.94
N LEU A 248 -18.53 -13.73 6.39
CA LEU A 248 -17.56 -12.97 7.19
C LEU A 248 -18.19 -11.72 7.82
N LEU A 249 -19.02 -10.97 7.09
CA LEU A 249 -19.74 -9.82 7.66
C LEU A 249 -20.66 -10.24 8.80
N LYS A 250 -21.41 -11.36 8.65
CA LYS A 250 -22.24 -11.94 9.73
C LYS A 250 -21.38 -12.35 10.93
N ALA A 251 -20.22 -12.96 10.68
CA ALA A 251 -19.31 -13.36 11.76
C ALA A 251 -18.77 -12.14 12.51
N TYR A 252 -18.44 -11.07 11.79
CA TYR A 252 -17.94 -9.82 12.35
C TYR A 252 -19.01 -9.14 13.22
N GLU A 253 -20.25 -9.03 12.71
CA GLU A 253 -21.39 -8.50 13.44
C GLU A 253 -21.66 -9.29 14.73
N ALA A 254 -21.72 -10.62 14.65
CA ALA A 254 -21.89 -11.48 15.82
C ALA A 254 -20.77 -11.32 16.84
N ASP A 255 -19.53 -11.12 16.37
CA ASP A 255 -18.37 -10.95 17.24
C ASP A 255 -18.41 -9.65 18.02
N ILE A 256 -18.69 -8.53 17.35
CA ILE A 256 -18.82 -7.21 17.97
C ILE A 256 -19.81 -7.25 19.14
N GLN A 257 -20.93 -7.96 19.00
CA GLN A 257 -21.92 -8.09 20.07
C GLN A 257 -21.35 -8.76 21.33
N THR A 258 -20.41 -9.68 21.18
CA THR A 258 -19.82 -10.44 22.29
C THR A 258 -18.67 -9.73 23.00
N LEU A 259 -18.12 -8.64 22.42
CA LEU A 259 -17.00 -7.93 23.01
C LEU A 259 -17.36 -7.30 24.37
N ASP A 260 -16.63 -7.67 25.40
CA ASP A 260 -16.84 -7.19 26.77
C ASP A 260 -16.20 -5.82 27.05
N TRP A 261 -15.22 -5.44 26.23
CA TRP A 261 -14.47 -4.19 26.37
C TRP A 261 -15.08 -3.00 25.62
N MET A 262 -16.04 -3.24 24.71
CA MET A 262 -16.66 -2.20 23.90
C MET A 262 -18.07 -1.85 24.44
N SER A 263 -18.32 -0.57 24.63
CA SER A 263 -19.61 -0.06 25.09
C SER A 263 -20.73 -0.27 24.06
N PRO A 264 -22.01 -0.33 24.48
CA PRO A 264 -23.14 -0.43 23.55
C PRO A 264 -23.18 0.70 22.51
N ALA A 265 -22.73 1.91 22.87
CA ALA A 265 -22.71 3.04 21.96
C ALA A 265 -21.71 2.84 20.82
N THR A 266 -20.49 2.36 21.12
CA THR A 266 -19.47 2.07 20.11
C THR A 266 -19.84 0.86 19.27
N LYS A 267 -20.43 -0.21 19.89
CA LYS A 267 -20.94 -1.37 19.15
C LYS A 267 -21.97 -0.97 18.08
N ALA A 268 -22.93 -0.13 18.42
CA ALA A 268 -23.93 0.34 17.45
C ALA A 268 -23.31 1.09 16.26
N LYS A 269 -22.25 1.87 16.49
CA LYS A 269 -21.51 2.56 15.41
C LYS A 269 -20.70 1.59 14.56
N ALA A 270 -20.08 0.57 15.17
CA ALA A 270 -19.36 -0.48 14.46
C ALA A 270 -20.31 -1.29 13.56
N GLU A 271 -21.50 -1.64 14.07
CA GLU A 271 -22.54 -2.32 13.28
C GLU A 271 -23.03 -1.49 12.10
N ASP A 272 -23.32 -0.19 12.31
CA ASP A 272 -23.68 0.72 11.22
C ASP A 272 -22.61 0.73 10.12
N LYS A 273 -21.32 0.71 10.51
CA LYS A 273 -20.21 0.66 9.57
C LYS A 273 -20.17 -0.66 8.79
N ILE A 274 -20.39 -1.79 9.46
CA ILE A 274 -20.45 -3.12 8.80
C ILE A 274 -21.61 -3.18 7.80
N HIS A 275 -22.78 -2.71 8.18
CA HIS A 275 -23.96 -2.75 7.32
C HIS A 275 -23.84 -1.86 6.07
N LYS A 276 -22.99 -0.83 6.14
CA LYS A 276 -22.75 0.10 5.02
C LYS A 276 -21.55 -0.26 4.16
N PHE A 277 -20.85 -1.37 4.43
CA PHE A 277 -19.75 -1.80 3.55
C PHE A 277 -20.22 -2.02 2.12
N THR A 278 -19.57 -1.33 1.19
CA THR A 278 -19.69 -1.63 -0.24
C THR A 278 -18.75 -2.78 -0.59
N ILE A 279 -19.28 -3.82 -1.25
CA ILE A 279 -18.53 -5.03 -1.63
C ILE A 279 -18.29 -5.00 -3.14
N LYS A 280 -17.02 -5.09 -3.54
CA LYS A 280 -16.61 -5.14 -4.94
C LYS A 280 -15.79 -6.42 -5.20
N ILE A 281 -16.28 -7.29 -6.09
CA ILE A 281 -15.67 -8.60 -6.38
C ILE A 281 -15.43 -8.79 -7.86
N GLY A 282 -14.20 -9.13 -8.22
CA GLY A 282 -13.77 -9.57 -9.53
C GLY A 282 -13.40 -8.44 -10.47
N TYR A 283 -14.35 -7.59 -10.82
CA TYR A 283 -14.17 -6.55 -11.83
C TYR A 283 -15.22 -5.45 -11.71
N PRO A 284 -14.95 -4.22 -12.23
CA PRO A 284 -15.88 -3.11 -12.18
C PRO A 284 -17.08 -3.34 -13.12
N ASP A 285 -18.27 -2.93 -12.69
CA ASP A 285 -19.47 -2.98 -13.53
C ASP A 285 -19.37 -1.99 -14.71
N LYS A 286 -18.69 -0.86 -14.47
CA LYS A 286 -18.42 0.17 -15.50
C LYS A 286 -16.92 0.20 -15.79
N TRP A 287 -16.55 -0.28 -16.96
CA TRP A 287 -15.16 -0.29 -17.40
C TRP A 287 -14.68 1.09 -17.83
N ARG A 288 -13.40 1.38 -17.56
CA ARG A 288 -12.73 2.61 -18.01
C ARG A 288 -12.71 2.68 -19.54
N ASP A 289 -13.04 3.85 -20.08
CA ASP A 289 -12.96 4.14 -21.52
C ASP A 289 -11.57 4.67 -21.87
N TYR A 290 -10.83 3.91 -22.67
CA TYR A 290 -9.51 4.26 -23.19
C TYR A 290 -9.56 4.79 -24.64
N SER A 291 -10.74 5.09 -25.21
CA SER A 291 -10.88 5.52 -26.61
C SER A 291 -10.10 6.79 -26.95
N ALA A 292 -9.87 7.66 -25.98
CA ALA A 292 -9.06 8.88 -26.13
C ALA A 292 -7.54 8.66 -26.03
N LEU A 293 -7.09 7.46 -25.61
CA LEU A 293 -5.68 7.13 -25.50
C LEU A 293 -5.11 6.73 -26.88
N VAL A 294 -4.14 7.52 -27.37
CA VAL A 294 -3.51 7.28 -28.68
C VAL A 294 -2.26 6.41 -28.51
N ILE A 295 -2.29 5.21 -29.11
CA ILE A 295 -1.14 4.30 -29.15
C ILE A 295 -0.52 4.31 -30.55
N LYS A 296 0.82 4.50 -30.64
CA LYS A 296 1.60 4.46 -31.86
C LYS A 296 2.55 3.27 -31.85
N LYS A 297 2.59 2.52 -32.93
CA LYS A 297 3.30 1.24 -33.04
C LYS A 297 4.80 1.35 -32.71
N ASP A 298 5.47 2.39 -33.15
CA ASP A 298 6.93 2.52 -33.11
C ASP A 298 7.38 3.64 -32.14
N ASP A 299 6.59 3.95 -31.12
CA ASP A 299 6.81 5.06 -30.18
C ASP A 299 6.51 4.62 -28.74
N LEU A 300 7.33 3.71 -28.19
CA LEU A 300 7.08 3.13 -26.86
C LEU A 300 7.12 4.22 -25.77
N ILE A 301 8.16 5.05 -25.72
CA ILE A 301 8.29 6.13 -24.72
C ILE A 301 7.13 7.10 -24.85
N GLY A 302 6.80 7.55 -26.09
CA GLY A 302 5.67 8.43 -26.31
C GLY A 302 4.32 7.78 -25.95
N ASN A 303 4.16 6.46 -26.07
CA ASN A 303 2.96 5.77 -25.61
C ASN A 303 2.82 5.84 -24.08
N ILE A 304 3.90 5.60 -23.34
CA ILE A 304 3.92 5.69 -21.89
C ILE A 304 3.59 7.14 -21.44
N GLN A 305 4.22 8.13 -22.07
CA GLN A 305 3.94 9.54 -21.79
C GLN A 305 2.49 9.94 -22.05
N ARG A 306 1.90 9.43 -23.15
CA ARG A 306 0.48 9.66 -23.46
C ARG A 306 -0.46 8.94 -22.51
N ALA A 307 -0.09 7.75 -22.03
CA ALA A 307 -0.89 7.03 -21.03
C ALA A 307 -0.86 7.76 -19.68
N SER A 308 0.29 8.24 -19.24
CA SER A 308 0.42 9.07 -18.04
C SER A 308 -0.37 10.38 -18.14
N GLU A 309 -0.26 11.10 -19.29
CA GLU A 309 -1.04 12.32 -19.54
C GLU A 309 -2.55 12.02 -19.60
N PHE A 310 -2.95 10.89 -20.19
CA PHE A 310 -4.36 10.46 -20.24
C PHE A 310 -4.92 10.23 -18.84
N GLU A 311 -4.20 9.50 -17.98
CA GLU A 311 -4.63 9.22 -16.61
C GLU A 311 -4.65 10.50 -15.76
N TRP A 312 -3.62 11.35 -15.87
CA TRP A 312 -3.62 12.64 -15.19
C TRP A 312 -4.79 13.53 -15.61
N ASN A 313 -5.06 13.62 -16.91
CA ASN A 313 -6.18 14.41 -17.44
C ASN A 313 -7.53 13.85 -16.98
N ARG A 314 -7.66 12.53 -16.82
CA ARG A 314 -8.85 11.91 -16.25
C ARG A 314 -9.04 12.32 -14.79
N GLN A 315 -7.98 12.30 -14.00
CA GLN A 315 -8.03 12.68 -12.59
C GLN A 315 -8.24 14.20 -12.40
N SER A 316 -7.51 15.04 -13.11
CA SER A 316 -7.56 16.49 -12.95
C SER A 316 -8.91 17.11 -13.33
N ARG A 317 -9.59 16.54 -14.35
CA ARG A 317 -10.92 17.01 -14.78
C ARG A 317 -12.03 16.79 -13.76
N ARG A 318 -11.86 15.85 -12.85
CA ARG A 318 -12.87 15.50 -11.85
C ARG A 318 -12.68 16.17 -10.48
N ILE A 319 -11.64 16.98 -10.31
CA ILE A 319 -11.33 17.63 -9.02
C ILE A 319 -12.51 18.45 -8.45
N ASP A 320 -13.34 19.01 -9.31
CA ASP A 320 -14.52 19.80 -8.93
C ASP A 320 -15.84 19.01 -9.18
N GLN A 321 -15.75 17.68 -9.38
CA GLN A 321 -16.89 16.78 -9.53
C GLN A 321 -17.12 15.98 -8.24
N PRO A 322 -18.33 15.43 -8.02
CA PRO A 322 -18.53 14.41 -7.00
C PRO A 322 -17.64 13.19 -7.24
N THR A 323 -17.25 12.50 -6.17
CA THR A 323 -16.48 11.25 -6.29
C THR A 323 -17.29 10.16 -6.99
N ASP A 324 -16.65 9.39 -7.86
CA ASP A 324 -17.25 8.24 -8.55
C ASP A 324 -16.95 6.95 -7.79
N LYS A 325 -17.84 6.54 -6.89
CA LYS A 325 -17.70 5.31 -6.08
C LYS A 325 -17.74 4.02 -6.90
N THR A 326 -17.98 4.07 -8.22
CA THR A 326 -17.92 2.89 -9.09
C THR A 326 -16.49 2.54 -9.53
N GLU A 327 -15.54 3.45 -9.35
CA GLU A 327 -14.13 3.24 -9.70
C GLU A 327 -13.44 2.21 -8.81
N TRP A 328 -12.45 1.55 -9.39
CA TRP A 328 -11.57 0.60 -8.71
C TRP A 328 -10.14 1.14 -8.66
N GLY A 329 -9.49 0.95 -7.50
CA GLY A 329 -8.08 1.32 -7.31
C GLY A 329 -7.08 0.28 -7.86
N MET A 330 -7.56 -0.97 -8.07
CA MET A 330 -6.75 -2.06 -8.63
C MET A 330 -7.45 -2.65 -9.85
N SER A 331 -6.66 -3.04 -10.86
CA SER A 331 -7.15 -3.73 -12.04
C SER A 331 -7.48 -5.21 -11.75
N PRO A 332 -8.37 -5.86 -12.53
CA PRO A 332 -8.73 -7.26 -12.30
C PRO A 332 -7.58 -8.27 -12.32
N PRO A 333 -6.47 -8.11 -13.09
CA PRO A 333 -5.32 -8.99 -13.05
C PRO A 333 -4.44 -8.86 -11.79
N THR A 334 -4.72 -7.90 -10.91
CA THR A 334 -3.93 -7.68 -9.68
C THR A 334 -4.18 -8.79 -8.65
N VAL A 335 -3.11 -9.46 -8.20
CA VAL A 335 -3.18 -10.45 -7.09
C VAL A 335 -3.02 -9.70 -5.78
N ASN A 336 -4.07 -9.00 -5.38
CA ASN A 336 -4.18 -8.25 -4.14
C ASN A 336 -5.65 -7.91 -3.86
N ALA A 337 -5.91 -7.28 -2.70
CA ALA A 337 -7.20 -6.72 -2.29
C ALA A 337 -6.96 -5.39 -1.58
N TYR A 338 -8.00 -4.64 -1.29
CA TYR A 338 -7.88 -3.42 -0.49
C TYR A 338 -9.18 -3.01 0.20
N ASN A 339 -9.03 -2.32 1.32
CA ASN A 339 -10.08 -1.51 1.95
C ASN A 339 -9.92 -0.05 1.53
N ASN A 340 -11.02 0.65 1.32
CA ASN A 340 -11.05 2.09 1.15
C ASN A 340 -11.96 2.69 2.24
N SER A 341 -11.35 3.25 3.27
CA SER A 341 -12.06 3.78 4.43
C SER A 341 -12.93 5.00 4.10
N GLN A 342 -12.52 5.85 3.12
CA GLN A 342 -13.31 7.02 2.70
C GLN A 342 -14.62 6.63 1.98
N TRP A 343 -14.67 5.45 1.38
CA TRP A 343 -15.89 4.94 0.74
C TRP A 343 -16.55 3.80 1.51
N ASN A 344 -15.95 3.40 2.62
CA ASN A 344 -16.36 2.24 3.41
C ASN A 344 -16.59 1.02 2.50
N GLU A 345 -15.55 0.64 1.74
CA GLU A 345 -15.61 -0.43 0.75
C GLU A 345 -14.45 -1.41 0.87
N ILE A 346 -14.72 -2.65 0.47
CA ILE A 346 -13.73 -3.74 0.33
C ILE A 346 -13.75 -4.25 -1.10
N VAL A 347 -12.56 -4.42 -1.69
CA VAL A 347 -12.40 -4.69 -3.12
C VAL A 347 -11.46 -5.88 -3.35
N PHE A 348 -11.93 -6.85 -4.12
CA PHE A 348 -11.21 -8.09 -4.42
C PHE A 348 -11.13 -8.30 -5.93
N PRO A 349 -10.02 -7.92 -6.59
CA PRO A 349 -9.78 -8.19 -8.01
C PRO A 349 -9.88 -9.66 -8.38
N ALA A 350 -10.19 -9.95 -9.65
CA ALA A 350 -10.40 -11.33 -10.11
C ALA A 350 -9.19 -12.24 -9.90
N ALA A 351 -7.97 -11.69 -9.97
CA ALA A 351 -6.76 -12.50 -9.90
C ALA A 351 -6.45 -13.03 -8.49
N ILE A 352 -6.87 -12.36 -7.41
CA ILE A 352 -6.70 -12.92 -6.06
C ILE A 352 -7.71 -14.06 -5.81
N MET A 353 -8.80 -14.11 -6.59
CA MET A 353 -9.80 -15.18 -6.54
C MET A 353 -9.36 -16.40 -7.36
N GLN A 354 -8.09 -16.81 -7.21
CA GLN A 354 -7.45 -17.96 -7.84
C GLN A 354 -6.63 -18.75 -6.80
N PRO A 355 -6.35 -20.04 -7.04
CA PRO A 355 -5.43 -20.78 -6.18
C PRO A 355 -4.06 -20.07 -6.06
N PRO A 356 -3.43 -20.07 -4.85
CA PRO A 356 -3.82 -20.81 -3.63
C PRO A 356 -4.81 -20.08 -2.71
N PHE A 357 -5.28 -18.87 -3.05
CA PHE A 357 -6.17 -18.09 -2.20
C PHE A 357 -7.61 -18.64 -2.22
N PHE A 358 -8.11 -18.94 -3.41
CA PHE A 358 -9.48 -19.40 -3.63
C PHE A 358 -9.58 -20.41 -4.76
N ASP A 359 -10.31 -21.51 -4.50
CA ASP A 359 -10.73 -22.48 -5.51
C ASP A 359 -12.20 -22.82 -5.23
N PRO A 360 -13.15 -22.52 -6.14
CA PRO A 360 -14.57 -22.79 -5.93
C PRO A 360 -14.89 -24.28 -5.74
N ASN A 361 -13.98 -25.18 -6.10
CA ASN A 361 -14.11 -26.62 -5.98
C ASN A 361 -13.36 -27.22 -4.78
N ALA A 362 -12.57 -26.41 -4.06
CA ALA A 362 -11.84 -26.88 -2.89
C ALA A 362 -12.74 -26.99 -1.65
N ASP A 363 -12.21 -27.69 -0.62
CA ASP A 363 -12.80 -27.73 0.71
C ASP A 363 -12.96 -26.34 1.31
N ASP A 364 -14.13 -26.04 1.85
CA ASP A 364 -14.45 -24.73 2.40
C ASP A 364 -13.49 -24.30 3.51
N ALA A 365 -13.01 -25.24 4.35
CA ALA A 365 -12.01 -24.91 5.37
C ALA A 365 -10.76 -24.26 4.77
N VAL A 366 -10.28 -24.75 3.62
CA VAL A 366 -9.12 -24.19 2.92
C VAL A 366 -9.44 -22.83 2.31
N ASN A 367 -10.64 -22.66 1.72
CA ASN A 367 -11.07 -21.37 1.17
C ASN A 367 -11.25 -20.29 2.27
N TYR A 368 -11.83 -20.65 3.41
CA TYR A 368 -11.93 -19.71 4.54
C TYR A 368 -10.57 -19.40 5.16
N GLY A 369 -9.64 -20.37 5.22
CA GLY A 369 -8.27 -20.14 5.66
C GLY A 369 -7.44 -19.31 4.67
N GLY A 370 -7.74 -19.44 3.37
CA GLY A 370 -7.10 -18.66 2.28
C GLY A 370 -7.78 -17.32 2.07
N ILE A 371 -8.65 -17.25 1.07
CA ILE A 371 -9.34 -16.00 0.70
C ILE A 371 -10.23 -15.47 1.82
N GLY A 372 -10.82 -16.33 2.66
CA GLY A 372 -11.61 -15.89 3.80
C GLY A 372 -10.80 -15.07 4.79
N ALA A 373 -9.55 -15.46 5.08
CA ALA A 373 -8.64 -14.67 5.91
C ALA A 373 -8.29 -13.33 5.26
N VAL A 374 -8.12 -13.26 3.94
CA VAL A 374 -7.92 -12.00 3.20
C VAL A 374 -9.17 -11.13 3.28
N ILE A 375 -10.36 -11.68 3.08
CA ILE A 375 -11.62 -10.93 3.20
C ILE A 375 -11.77 -10.36 4.63
N GLY A 376 -11.50 -11.19 5.65
CA GLY A 376 -11.51 -10.75 7.04
C GLY A 376 -10.50 -9.63 7.32
N HIS A 377 -9.30 -9.71 6.72
CA HIS A 377 -8.27 -8.68 6.76
C HIS A 377 -8.79 -7.36 6.19
N GLU A 378 -9.37 -7.35 4.98
CA GLU A 378 -9.89 -6.12 4.38
C GLU A 378 -11.06 -5.51 5.16
N ILE A 379 -11.95 -6.34 5.70
CA ILE A 379 -13.01 -5.84 6.61
C ILE A 379 -12.37 -5.19 7.85
N SER A 380 -11.34 -5.84 8.40
CA SER A 380 -10.66 -5.39 9.62
C SER A 380 -9.91 -4.08 9.45
N HIS A 381 -9.47 -3.72 8.23
CA HIS A 381 -8.94 -2.40 7.93
C HIS A 381 -9.95 -1.27 8.17
N GLY A 382 -11.24 -1.53 8.08
CA GLY A 382 -12.26 -0.58 8.53
C GLY A 382 -12.23 -0.28 10.04
N PHE A 383 -11.54 -1.12 10.83
CA PHE A 383 -11.49 -1.10 12.28
C PHE A 383 -10.06 -1.16 12.84
N ASP A 384 -9.02 -1.06 12.01
CA ASP A 384 -7.64 -0.94 12.46
C ASP A 384 -7.35 0.42 13.10
N ASP A 385 -6.11 0.70 13.47
CA ASP A 385 -5.72 1.92 14.17
C ASP A 385 -5.89 3.21 13.35
N GLN A 386 -6.07 3.11 12.02
CA GLN A 386 -6.37 4.24 11.14
C GLN A 386 -7.80 4.18 10.60
N GLY A 387 -8.25 3.04 10.08
CA GLY A 387 -9.62 2.88 9.57
C GLY A 387 -10.69 3.09 10.63
N ALA A 388 -10.39 2.81 11.90
CA ALA A 388 -11.24 3.12 13.04
C ALA A 388 -11.49 4.63 13.24
N LYS A 389 -10.74 5.50 12.58
CA LYS A 389 -10.93 6.96 12.59
C LYS A 389 -11.97 7.44 11.57
N PHE A 390 -12.43 6.56 10.67
CA PHE A 390 -13.46 6.84 9.68
C PHE A 390 -14.80 6.24 10.12
N ASP A 391 -15.85 7.02 10.06
CA ASP A 391 -17.20 6.56 10.41
C ASP A 391 -17.85 5.71 9.29
N ALA A 392 -19.09 5.29 9.50
CA ALA A 392 -19.83 4.45 8.56
C ALA A 392 -20.11 5.09 7.19
N ASP A 393 -20.07 6.42 7.11
CA ASP A 393 -20.24 7.18 5.87
C ASP A 393 -18.90 7.52 5.20
N GLY A 394 -17.78 7.02 5.76
CA GLY A 394 -16.43 7.22 5.25
C GLY A 394 -15.83 8.59 5.62
N VAL A 395 -16.41 9.29 6.57
CA VAL A 395 -15.89 10.58 7.02
C VAL A 395 -14.87 10.38 8.12
N PHE A 396 -13.69 11.02 7.97
CA PHE A 396 -12.68 11.08 9.01
C PHE A 396 -13.24 11.79 10.25
N ASN A 397 -13.71 11.02 11.21
CA ASN A 397 -14.48 11.47 12.37
C ASN A 397 -14.36 10.48 13.52
N ASN A 398 -13.99 10.96 14.70
CA ASN A 398 -13.94 10.10 15.89
C ASN A 398 -15.37 9.72 16.33
N TRP A 399 -15.69 8.43 16.25
CA TRP A 399 -16.98 7.86 16.64
C TRP A 399 -16.91 6.97 17.90
N TRP A 400 -15.72 6.84 18.49
CA TRP A 400 -15.44 6.05 19.69
C TRP A 400 -15.81 6.83 20.95
N THR A 401 -16.21 6.09 22.01
CA THR A 401 -16.13 6.67 23.36
C THR A 401 -14.67 6.78 23.79
N PRO A 402 -14.30 7.74 24.65
CA PRO A 402 -12.91 7.88 25.11
C PRO A 402 -12.36 6.62 25.79
N GLU A 403 -13.20 5.91 26.54
CA GLU A 403 -12.85 4.69 27.27
C GLU A 403 -12.58 3.52 26.32
N ASP A 404 -13.45 3.33 25.32
CA ASP A 404 -13.31 2.27 24.33
C ASP A 404 -12.07 2.52 23.47
N LEU A 405 -11.85 3.76 23.01
CA LEU A 405 -10.66 4.13 22.25
C LEU A 405 -9.37 3.86 23.04
N LYS A 406 -9.34 4.20 24.33
CA LYS A 406 -8.20 3.91 25.20
C LYS A 406 -7.94 2.41 25.33
N THR A 407 -8.99 1.61 25.47
CA THR A 407 -8.89 0.15 25.56
C THR A 407 -8.37 -0.43 24.25
N PHE A 408 -8.89 0.01 23.10
CA PHE A 408 -8.43 -0.35 21.78
C PHE A 408 -6.94 -0.04 21.59
N GLN A 409 -6.52 1.19 21.93
CA GLN A 409 -5.12 1.62 21.86
C GLN A 409 -4.21 0.78 22.76
N ALA A 410 -4.65 0.37 23.94
CA ALA A 410 -3.87 -0.52 24.81
C ALA A 410 -3.68 -1.91 24.17
N LYS A 411 -4.71 -2.47 23.56
CA LYS A 411 -4.66 -3.76 22.85
C LYS A 411 -3.75 -3.70 21.63
N THR A 412 -3.88 -2.66 20.79
CA THR A 412 -3.01 -2.48 19.62
C THR A 412 -1.56 -2.25 20.01
N ALA A 413 -1.29 -1.52 21.10
CA ALA A 413 0.07 -1.36 21.65
C ALA A 413 0.69 -2.69 22.10
N MET A 414 -0.11 -3.62 22.66
CA MET A 414 0.38 -4.98 22.98
C MET A 414 0.76 -5.73 21.71
N LEU A 415 -0.07 -5.65 20.66
CA LEU A 415 0.20 -6.27 19.37
C LEU A 415 1.48 -5.68 18.74
N GLY A 416 1.64 -4.35 18.77
CA GLY A 416 2.85 -3.68 18.27
C GLY A 416 4.11 -4.20 18.95
N LYS A 417 4.11 -4.33 20.28
CA LYS A 417 5.24 -4.89 21.04
C LYS A 417 5.53 -6.34 20.68
N GLN A 418 4.49 -7.15 20.38
CA GLN A 418 4.69 -8.50 19.90
C GLN A 418 5.48 -8.49 18.59
N TYR A 419 5.11 -7.63 17.64
CA TYR A 419 5.80 -7.55 16.35
C TYR A 419 7.19 -6.92 16.44
N ASP A 420 7.41 -5.94 17.32
CA ASP A 420 8.75 -5.39 17.64
C ASP A 420 9.73 -6.48 18.12
N SER A 421 9.21 -7.56 18.72
CA SER A 421 10.04 -8.68 19.19
C SER A 421 10.55 -9.58 18.06
N TYR A 422 10.00 -9.48 16.83
CA TYR A 422 10.42 -10.29 15.70
C TYR A 422 11.66 -9.70 15.03
N GLU A 423 12.68 -10.52 14.89
CA GLU A 423 13.96 -10.21 14.24
C GLU A 423 14.15 -11.08 12.99
N PRO A 424 13.58 -10.69 11.84
CA PRO A 424 13.70 -11.48 10.61
C PRO A 424 15.12 -11.54 10.03
N LEU A 425 15.93 -10.52 10.29
CA LEU A 425 17.36 -10.46 9.96
C LEU A 425 18.16 -10.03 11.19
N PRO A 426 19.41 -10.48 11.35
CA PRO A 426 20.23 -10.12 12.51
C PRO A 426 20.31 -8.61 12.72
N GLY A 427 19.93 -8.13 13.91
CA GLY A 427 19.90 -6.71 14.27
C GLY A 427 18.80 -5.89 13.60
N LEU A 428 17.89 -6.50 12.83
CA LEU A 428 16.81 -5.79 12.15
C LEU A 428 15.45 -6.36 12.57
N HIS A 429 14.73 -5.60 13.37
CA HIS A 429 13.41 -5.94 13.89
C HIS A 429 12.30 -5.38 12.99
N VAL A 430 11.13 -6.02 13.04
CA VAL A 430 9.90 -5.43 12.51
C VAL A 430 9.58 -4.17 13.30
N ASN A 431 9.10 -3.13 12.65
CA ASN A 431 8.61 -1.93 13.32
C ASN A 431 7.09 -2.08 13.53
N GLY A 432 6.71 -2.51 14.76
CA GLY A 432 5.31 -2.78 15.09
C GLY A 432 4.40 -1.54 15.02
N ALA A 433 4.95 -0.34 15.19
CA ALA A 433 4.19 0.90 15.01
C ALA A 433 3.93 1.19 13.52
N PHE A 434 4.92 0.96 12.66
CA PHE A 434 4.76 1.14 11.21
C PHE A 434 3.84 0.09 10.59
N THR A 435 3.91 -1.17 11.06
CA THR A 435 3.10 -2.28 10.55
C THR A 435 1.79 -2.49 11.31
N MET A 436 1.36 -1.56 12.15
CA MET A 436 0.24 -1.74 13.09
C MET A 436 -1.08 -2.09 12.40
N GLY A 437 -1.50 -1.33 11.41
CA GLY A 437 -2.75 -1.55 10.70
C GLY A 437 -2.82 -2.94 10.09
N GLU A 438 -1.75 -3.34 9.40
CA GLU A 438 -1.62 -4.65 8.77
C GLU A 438 -1.63 -5.79 9.80
N ASN A 439 -0.95 -5.61 10.94
CA ASN A 439 -0.92 -6.61 11.99
C ASN A 439 -2.29 -6.75 12.68
N VAL A 440 -3.02 -5.64 12.87
CA VAL A 440 -4.39 -5.64 13.39
C VAL A 440 -5.32 -6.37 12.42
N ALA A 441 -5.22 -6.04 11.13
CA ALA A 441 -6.05 -6.63 10.09
C ALA A 441 -5.82 -8.14 9.93
N ASP A 442 -4.57 -8.60 9.96
CA ASP A 442 -4.24 -10.03 9.94
C ASP A 442 -4.77 -10.76 11.18
N ASN A 443 -4.56 -10.18 12.36
CA ASN A 443 -4.93 -10.79 13.64
C ASN A 443 -6.44 -10.95 13.78
N ALA A 444 -7.20 -9.93 13.43
CA ALA A 444 -8.66 -9.93 13.45
C ALA A 444 -9.22 -10.75 12.28
N GLY A 445 -8.65 -10.59 11.09
CA GLY A 445 -9.11 -11.25 9.88
C GLY A 445 -9.14 -12.78 9.99
N ILE A 446 -8.08 -13.39 10.54
CA ILE A 446 -8.04 -14.86 10.73
C ILE A 446 -9.07 -15.32 11.79
N ALA A 447 -9.28 -14.57 12.88
CA ALA A 447 -10.27 -14.90 13.89
C ALA A 447 -11.69 -14.91 13.32
N ILE A 448 -12.04 -13.87 12.60
CA ILE A 448 -13.36 -13.72 11.97
C ILE A 448 -13.56 -14.74 10.85
N ALA A 449 -12.53 -15.04 10.05
CA ALA A 449 -12.61 -16.05 9.01
C ALA A 449 -12.89 -17.45 9.56
N LEU A 450 -12.29 -17.83 10.69
CA LEU A 450 -12.61 -19.10 11.35
C LEU A 450 -14.04 -19.16 11.86
N LYS A 451 -14.54 -18.07 12.47
CA LYS A 451 -15.95 -17.96 12.89
C LYS A 451 -16.90 -18.07 11.71
N ALA A 452 -16.59 -17.39 10.60
CA ALA A 452 -17.37 -17.49 9.37
C ALA A 452 -17.38 -18.91 8.79
N TYR A 453 -16.24 -19.62 8.85
CA TYR A 453 -16.18 -21.03 8.50
C TYR A 453 -17.13 -21.88 9.36
N HIS A 454 -17.11 -21.70 10.68
CA HIS A 454 -18.01 -22.42 11.58
C HIS A 454 -19.48 -22.07 11.30
N ILE A 455 -19.82 -20.84 10.98
CA ILE A 455 -21.18 -20.42 10.56
C ILE A 455 -21.59 -21.17 9.27
N SER A 456 -20.68 -21.29 8.29
CA SER A 456 -20.97 -21.97 7.01
C SER A 456 -21.30 -23.46 7.18
N LEU A 457 -20.81 -24.10 8.25
CA LEU A 457 -21.11 -25.48 8.55
C LEU A 457 -22.58 -25.71 9.00
N GLY A 458 -23.32 -24.64 9.37
CA GLY A 458 -24.73 -24.74 9.77
C GLY A 458 -24.96 -25.66 10.96
N GLY A 459 -24.02 -25.70 11.92
CA GLY A 459 -24.08 -26.59 13.11
C GLY A 459 -23.65 -28.04 12.85
N LYS A 460 -23.20 -28.36 11.63
CA LYS A 460 -22.66 -29.70 11.31
C LYS A 460 -21.19 -29.77 11.70
N GLN A 461 -20.70 -30.97 11.99
CA GLN A 461 -19.27 -31.20 12.14
C GLN A 461 -18.59 -31.26 10.77
N ALA A 462 -17.44 -30.57 10.65
CA ALA A 462 -16.60 -30.67 9.46
C ALA A 462 -16.06 -32.13 9.33
N PRO A 463 -15.98 -32.66 8.10
CA PRO A 463 -15.36 -33.96 7.90
C PRO A 463 -13.87 -33.92 8.22
N VAL A 464 -13.31 -35.06 8.67
CA VAL A 464 -11.86 -35.24 8.70
C VAL A 464 -11.41 -35.67 7.30
N LEU A 465 -10.56 -34.90 6.67
CA LEU A 465 -10.01 -35.18 5.33
C LEU A 465 -8.48 -35.25 5.43
N ASP A 466 -7.91 -36.29 4.83
CA ASP A 466 -6.46 -36.57 4.86
C ASP A 466 -5.85 -36.61 6.28
N GLY A 467 -6.66 -36.96 7.28
CA GLY A 467 -6.27 -37.00 8.68
C GLY A 467 -6.35 -35.67 9.42
N PHE A 468 -6.81 -34.60 8.77
CA PHE A 468 -6.93 -33.25 9.36
C PHE A 468 -8.38 -32.87 9.63
N THR A 469 -8.63 -32.27 10.79
CA THR A 469 -9.92 -31.65 11.12
C THR A 469 -10.18 -30.42 10.25
N GLY A 470 -11.41 -29.90 10.24
CA GLY A 470 -11.74 -28.68 9.54
C GLY A 470 -10.89 -27.49 9.98
N ASP A 471 -10.73 -27.28 11.30
CA ASP A 471 -9.92 -26.19 11.86
C ASP A 471 -8.43 -26.34 11.50
N GLN A 472 -7.90 -27.55 11.51
CA GLN A 472 -6.52 -27.79 11.06
C GLN A 472 -6.35 -27.42 9.58
N ARG A 473 -7.28 -27.81 8.70
CA ARG A 473 -7.22 -27.46 7.27
C ARG A 473 -7.37 -25.97 7.03
N PHE A 474 -8.19 -25.28 7.85
CA PHE A 474 -8.30 -23.82 7.84
C PHE A 474 -6.93 -23.16 8.09
N TYR A 475 -6.25 -23.49 9.19
CA TYR A 475 -4.95 -22.92 9.50
C TYR A 475 -3.85 -23.33 8.51
N LEU A 476 -3.94 -24.54 7.94
CA LEU A 476 -3.02 -24.96 6.87
C LEU A 476 -3.25 -24.14 5.60
N GLY A 477 -4.50 -23.82 5.24
CA GLY A 477 -4.86 -22.93 4.16
C GLY A 477 -4.28 -21.53 4.37
N PHE A 478 -4.43 -20.96 5.57
CA PHE A 478 -3.83 -19.68 5.93
C PHE A 478 -2.30 -19.70 5.83
N GLY A 479 -1.65 -20.72 6.37
CA GLY A 479 -0.20 -20.86 6.25
C GLY A 479 0.27 -20.98 4.79
N GLN A 480 -0.54 -21.56 3.92
CA GLN A 480 -0.21 -21.74 2.50
C GLN A 480 -0.19 -20.43 1.74
N ILE A 481 -1.10 -19.50 1.98
CA ILE A 481 -1.10 -18.20 1.28
C ILE A 481 0.10 -17.32 1.65
N TRP A 482 0.67 -17.52 2.86
CA TRP A 482 1.88 -16.82 3.33
C TRP A 482 3.17 -17.59 3.05
N ARG A 483 3.14 -18.68 2.33
CA ARG A 483 4.31 -19.51 1.99
C ARG A 483 5.23 -18.81 0.99
N GLY A 484 5.78 -17.69 1.40
CA GLY A 484 6.75 -16.90 0.65
C GLY A 484 8.16 -17.02 1.22
N LYS A 485 9.17 -16.88 0.37
CA LYS A 485 10.58 -16.77 0.75
C LYS A 485 11.19 -15.58 0.03
N LEU A 486 11.60 -14.58 0.80
CA LEU A 486 12.28 -13.40 0.30
C LEU A 486 13.80 -13.61 0.32
N ARG A 487 14.51 -13.00 -0.62
CA ARG A 487 15.96 -12.83 -0.56
C ARG A 487 16.30 -11.80 0.51
N GLU A 488 17.51 -11.81 1.03
CA GLU A 488 17.90 -10.92 2.13
C GLU A 488 17.69 -9.44 1.79
N GLY A 489 18.11 -8.99 0.59
CA GLY A 489 17.89 -7.60 0.16
C GLY A 489 16.40 -7.22 0.12
N ALA A 490 15.55 -8.07 -0.48
CA ALA A 490 14.11 -7.86 -0.51
C ALA A 490 13.47 -7.88 0.89
N LEU A 491 13.94 -8.78 1.78
CA LEU A 491 13.47 -8.85 3.16
C LEU A 491 13.87 -7.58 3.94
N ARG A 492 15.09 -7.08 3.75
CA ARG A 492 15.55 -5.82 4.35
C ARG A 492 14.71 -4.65 3.87
N GLN A 493 14.46 -4.56 2.58
CA GLN A 493 13.58 -3.54 2.00
C GLN A 493 12.16 -3.65 2.56
N GLN A 494 11.60 -4.86 2.65
CA GLN A 494 10.29 -5.11 3.25
C GLN A 494 10.21 -4.55 4.67
N ILE A 495 11.18 -4.86 5.54
CA ILE A 495 11.18 -4.42 6.93
C ILE A 495 11.31 -2.89 7.06
N LEU A 496 12.13 -2.27 6.22
CA LEU A 496 12.45 -0.84 6.33
C LEU A 496 11.43 0.08 5.64
N SER A 497 10.74 -0.39 4.60
CA SER A 497 9.95 0.50 3.73
C SER A 497 8.53 0.04 3.42
N ASN A 498 8.10 -1.12 3.90
CA ASN A 498 6.76 -1.63 3.65
C ASN A 498 5.98 -1.73 4.97
N GLU A 499 4.74 -1.27 4.97
CA GLU A 499 3.83 -1.33 6.11
C GLU A 499 3.33 -2.75 6.44
N HIS A 500 3.56 -3.71 5.55
CA HIS A 500 3.27 -5.12 5.80
C HIS A 500 4.47 -5.80 6.44
N SER A 501 4.24 -6.51 7.53
CA SER A 501 5.24 -7.42 8.11
C SER A 501 5.64 -8.51 7.09
N PRO A 502 6.87 -9.08 7.16
CA PRO A 502 7.25 -10.14 6.26
C PRO A 502 6.33 -11.37 6.33
N PRO A 503 6.17 -12.17 5.26
CA PRO A 503 5.18 -13.25 5.18
C PRO A 503 5.20 -14.23 6.36
N MET A 504 6.38 -14.59 6.84
CA MET A 504 6.52 -15.46 8.01
C MET A 504 5.93 -14.82 9.29
N GLN A 505 6.15 -13.53 9.49
CA GLN A 505 5.63 -12.81 10.65
C GLN A 505 4.13 -12.57 10.54
N ARG A 506 3.58 -12.35 9.36
CA ARG A 506 2.13 -12.31 9.12
C ARG A 506 1.47 -13.63 9.51
N ALA A 507 1.98 -14.76 9.02
CA ALA A 507 1.45 -16.08 9.35
C ALA A 507 1.52 -16.40 10.85
N ILE A 508 2.72 -16.26 11.45
CA ILE A 508 2.96 -16.67 12.84
C ILE A 508 2.37 -15.65 13.81
N GLY A 509 2.53 -14.36 13.54
CA GLY A 509 2.08 -13.28 14.42
C GLY A 509 0.58 -13.31 14.66
N ALA A 510 -0.22 -13.45 13.61
CA ALA A 510 -1.67 -13.57 13.72
C ALA A 510 -2.08 -14.90 14.39
N THR A 511 -1.51 -16.03 13.95
CA THR A 511 -1.89 -17.37 14.44
C THR A 511 -1.62 -17.55 15.94
N ARG A 512 -0.53 -17.02 16.48
CA ARG A 512 -0.16 -17.13 17.91
C ARG A 512 -1.17 -16.46 18.85
N ASN A 513 -2.00 -15.56 18.36
CA ASN A 513 -3.04 -14.91 19.15
C ASN A 513 -4.35 -15.72 19.17
N GLN A 514 -4.50 -16.77 18.33
CA GLN A 514 -5.74 -17.53 18.19
C GLN A 514 -5.79 -18.73 19.14
N ASN A 515 -6.68 -18.71 20.13
CA ASN A 515 -6.84 -19.83 21.07
C ASN A 515 -7.22 -21.14 20.37
N GLU A 516 -7.98 -21.06 19.29
CA GLU A 516 -8.44 -22.18 18.47
C GLU A 516 -7.28 -22.91 17.78
N TRP A 517 -6.24 -22.18 17.39
CA TRP A 517 -5.02 -22.77 16.83
C TRP A 517 -4.31 -23.68 17.84
N TYR A 518 -4.21 -23.24 19.11
CA TYR A 518 -3.60 -24.04 20.17
C TYR A 518 -4.39 -25.33 20.39
N LYS A 519 -5.73 -25.28 20.32
CA LYS A 519 -6.59 -26.46 20.43
C LYS A 519 -6.45 -27.39 19.22
N ALA A 520 -6.46 -26.81 18.01
CA ALA A 520 -6.42 -27.60 16.77
C ALA A 520 -5.12 -28.41 16.62
N PHE A 521 -3.98 -27.88 17.07
CA PHE A 521 -2.67 -28.52 16.93
C PHE A 521 -2.03 -28.99 18.24
N ASP A 522 -2.78 -28.97 19.36
CA ASP A 522 -2.29 -29.33 20.70
C ASP A 522 -0.96 -28.60 21.06
N VAL A 523 -0.89 -27.30 20.74
CA VAL A 523 0.31 -26.49 20.98
C VAL A 523 0.45 -26.18 22.46
N LYS A 524 1.58 -26.57 23.06
CA LYS A 524 1.83 -26.48 24.49
C LYS A 524 2.94 -25.50 24.82
N GLU A 525 2.93 -25.07 26.07
CA GLU A 525 4.03 -24.28 26.64
C GLU A 525 5.39 -24.95 26.39
N GLY A 526 6.39 -24.14 26.08
CA GLY A 526 7.74 -24.61 25.72
C GLY A 526 7.95 -24.85 24.22
N THR A 527 6.89 -24.83 23.38
CA THR A 527 7.09 -24.84 21.93
C THR A 527 7.55 -23.47 21.41
N LYS A 528 8.30 -23.44 20.30
CA LYS A 528 8.92 -22.24 19.73
C LYS A 528 7.97 -21.05 19.52
N TYR A 529 6.72 -21.32 19.16
CA TYR A 529 5.74 -20.28 18.82
C TYR A 529 4.63 -20.12 19.86
N TYR A 530 4.76 -20.77 21.01
CA TYR A 530 3.82 -20.61 22.11
C TYR A 530 3.82 -19.16 22.61
N LEU A 531 2.63 -18.61 22.81
CA LEU A 531 2.40 -17.33 23.45
C LEU A 531 1.49 -17.56 24.67
N PRO A 532 1.88 -17.14 25.89
CA PRO A 532 1.02 -17.28 27.06
C PRO A 532 -0.34 -16.61 26.85
N PRO A 533 -1.44 -17.16 27.39
CA PRO A 533 -2.79 -16.63 27.17
C PRO A 533 -2.94 -15.13 27.46
N GLU A 534 -2.29 -14.64 28.52
CA GLU A 534 -2.33 -13.23 28.93
C GLU A 534 -1.59 -12.27 27.98
N GLN A 535 -0.78 -12.82 27.07
CA GLN A 535 -0.07 -12.05 26.03
C GLN A 535 -0.76 -12.11 24.68
N ARG A 536 -1.80 -12.96 24.53
CA ARG A 536 -2.56 -13.08 23.28
C ARG A 536 -3.48 -11.87 23.12
N VAL A 537 -3.42 -11.26 21.96
CA VAL A 537 -4.23 -10.07 21.68
C VAL A 537 -5.48 -10.49 20.90
N HIS A 538 -6.64 -10.29 21.53
CA HIS A 538 -7.95 -10.44 20.90
C HIS A 538 -8.57 -9.06 20.76
N LEU A 539 -8.81 -8.65 19.51
CA LEU A 539 -9.40 -7.35 19.18
C LEU A 539 -10.90 -7.52 18.91
N TRP A 540 -11.21 -8.40 17.98
CA TRP A 540 -12.54 -8.74 17.53
C TRP A 540 -12.80 -10.22 17.72
#